data_5e87187d618105de8bf03e6e87cacf81
#
_entry.id   5e87187d618105de8bf03e6e87cacf81
#
_cell.length_a   1.000
_cell.length_b   1.000
_cell.length_c   1.000
_cell.angle_alpha   90.00
_cell.angle_beta   90.00
_cell.angle_gamma   90.00
#
_symmetry.space_group_name_H-M   'P 1'
#
loop_
_entity.id
_entity.type
_entity.pdbx_description
1 polymer ?
#
loop_
_entity_poly.entity_id
_entity_poly.type
_entity_poly.pdbx_seq_one_letter_code
_entity_poly.pdbx_strand_id
1 'polypeptide(L)'
;TQISTVHTFFNIATTVLLFPVSNWIIKLAKKIGGVKEDEADRSKVLLDERMLETPSIALQSVINETIRMGEIVRESLNVARNVLHTKSEEDIKLLKEDEDIVDRLCAGITDYTIKLSALQISEREHQTTAHLLQVLSDIERVSDYCENISEFAETMIEKKLDFSDVANEQLDKMIASTVDSYNYALDAFREESTEKALKVIEKETQVDDLEITLRSRHMKRLAKNECNTEAGVVFLDTLVCVERISDHARNIAEEVLGN
;
A
#
# COMPACT_ATOMS: atom_id res chain seq x y z
N THR A 1 -35.88 -42.31 -0.11
CA THR A 1 -35.83 -41.46 1.09
C THR A 1 -34.75 -41.88 2.08
N GLN A 2 -34.55 -43.16 2.38
CA GLN A 2 -33.51 -43.62 3.33
C GLN A 2 -32.07 -43.32 2.87
N ILE A 3 -31.74 -43.48 1.59
CA ILE A 3 -30.42 -43.20 1.00
C ILE A 3 -30.08 -41.70 1.11
N SER A 4 -31.04 -40.82 0.85
CA SER A 4 -30.86 -39.36 0.95
C SER A 4 -30.59 -38.95 2.41
N THR A 5 -31.30 -39.52 3.38
CA THR A 5 -31.11 -39.20 4.79
C THR A 5 -29.74 -39.68 5.30
N VAL A 6 -29.29 -40.85 4.90
CA VAL A 6 -27.95 -41.37 5.25
C VAL A 6 -26.85 -40.48 4.64
N HIS A 7 -27.02 -40.05 3.38
CA HIS A 7 -26.06 -39.17 2.71
C HIS A 7 -25.96 -37.79 3.37
N THR A 8 -27.09 -37.22 3.75
CA THR A 8 -27.13 -35.94 4.47
C THR A 8 -26.46 -36.04 5.84
N PHE A 9 -26.76 -37.13 6.59
CA PHE A 9 -26.14 -37.37 7.89
C PHE A 9 -24.62 -37.55 7.78
N PHE A 10 -24.17 -38.32 6.80
CA PHE A 10 -22.73 -38.53 6.52
C PHE A 10 -22.05 -37.21 6.20
N ASN A 11 -22.61 -36.36 5.32
CA ASN A 11 -22.02 -35.07 4.97
C ASN A 11 -21.96 -34.13 6.18
N ILE A 12 -23.00 -34.05 7.01
CA ILE A 12 -23.00 -33.25 8.24
C ILE A 12 -21.92 -33.74 9.20
N ALA A 13 -21.87 -35.07 9.44
CA ALA A 13 -20.88 -35.66 10.34
C ALA A 13 -19.43 -35.42 9.85
N THR A 14 -19.20 -35.56 8.55
CA THR A 14 -17.88 -35.30 7.95
C THR A 14 -17.50 -33.81 8.06
N THR A 15 -18.43 -32.90 7.82
CA THR A 15 -18.19 -31.46 7.95
C THR A 15 -17.84 -31.08 9.40
N VAL A 16 -18.63 -31.56 10.37
CA VAL A 16 -18.39 -31.30 11.80
C VAL A 16 -17.04 -31.88 12.26
N LEU A 17 -16.63 -33.00 11.72
CA LEU A 17 -15.38 -33.67 12.10
C LEU A 17 -14.16 -33.05 11.43
N LEU A 18 -14.28 -32.59 10.17
CA LEU A 18 -13.15 -32.03 9.40
C LEU A 18 -12.98 -30.52 9.61
N PHE A 19 -14.07 -29.80 9.93
CA PHE A 19 -14.01 -28.33 10.09
C PHE A 19 -12.97 -27.87 11.13
N PRO A 20 -12.92 -28.43 12.38
CA PRO A 20 -11.93 -28.00 13.36
C PRO A 20 -10.49 -28.42 13.00
N VAL A 21 -10.32 -29.45 12.14
CA VAL A 21 -9.00 -29.94 11.70
C VAL A 21 -8.56 -29.32 10.37
N SER A 22 -9.41 -28.56 9.70
CA SER A 22 -9.13 -27.97 8.37
C SER A 22 -7.83 -27.16 8.35
N ASN A 23 -7.62 -26.30 9.34
CA ASN A 23 -6.40 -25.50 9.47
C ASN A 23 -5.14 -26.34 9.66
N TRP A 24 -5.26 -27.49 10.36
CA TRP A 24 -4.16 -28.41 10.54
C TRP A 24 -3.86 -29.20 9.26
N ILE A 25 -4.90 -29.63 8.54
CA ILE A 25 -4.78 -30.28 7.23
C ILE A 25 -4.13 -29.33 6.21
N ILE A 26 -4.53 -28.05 6.18
CA ILE A 26 -3.90 -27.05 5.32
C ILE A 26 -2.42 -26.87 5.66
N LYS A 27 -2.06 -26.77 6.95
CA LYS A 27 -0.66 -26.67 7.38
C LYS A 27 0.14 -27.93 7.01
N LEU A 28 -0.47 -29.10 7.14
CA LEU A 28 0.17 -30.38 6.79
C LEU A 28 0.34 -30.51 5.28
N ALA A 29 -0.65 -30.14 4.49
CA ALA A 29 -0.59 -30.13 3.02
C ALA A 29 0.48 -29.17 2.52
N LYS A 30 0.58 -27.96 3.08
CA LYS A 30 1.66 -27.00 2.79
C LYS A 30 3.05 -27.58 3.13
N LYS A 31 3.17 -28.30 4.24
CA LYS A 31 4.44 -28.92 4.67
C LYS A 31 4.85 -30.12 3.81
N ILE A 32 3.90 -30.95 3.37
CA ILE A 32 4.15 -32.14 2.52
C ILE A 32 4.34 -31.74 1.06
N GLY A 33 3.59 -30.72 0.60
CA GLY A 33 3.67 -30.23 -0.78
C GLY A 33 4.99 -29.57 -1.14
N GLY A 34 5.91 -29.40 -0.14
CA GLY A 34 7.17 -28.69 -0.39
C GLY A 34 6.92 -27.27 -0.93
N VAL A 35 5.70 -26.78 -0.76
CA VAL A 35 5.45 -25.34 -0.87
C VAL A 35 6.23 -24.76 0.30
N LYS A 36 7.56 -24.57 0.10
CA LYS A 36 8.07 -23.27 0.45
C LYS A 36 6.97 -22.34 -0.06
N GLU A 37 6.45 -21.47 0.76
CA GLU A 37 6.22 -20.13 0.25
C GLU A 37 7.62 -19.77 -0.31
N ASP A 38 7.93 -20.26 -1.55
CA ASP A 38 8.69 -19.46 -2.45
C ASP A 38 8.01 -18.12 -2.25
N GLU A 39 8.76 -17.11 -2.05
CA GLU A 39 8.33 -15.75 -2.30
C GLU A 39 7.63 -15.84 -3.65
N ALA A 40 6.39 -16.32 -3.58
CA ALA A 40 5.60 -16.80 -4.71
C ALA A 40 5.38 -15.53 -5.44
N ASP A 41 6.21 -15.32 -6.40
CA ASP A 41 6.51 -14.14 -7.18
C ASP A 41 5.49 -13.04 -6.81
N ARG A 42 5.77 -12.28 -5.72
CA ARG A 42 4.87 -11.25 -5.18
C ARG A 42 4.44 -10.28 -6.29
N SER A 43 5.24 -10.23 -7.36
CA SER A 43 4.99 -9.46 -8.57
C SER A 43 4.01 -10.12 -9.56
N LYS A 44 3.63 -11.40 -9.35
CA LYS A 44 2.72 -12.09 -10.25
C LYS A 44 1.30 -11.56 -10.09
N VAL A 45 0.73 -11.06 -11.18
CA VAL A 45 -0.68 -10.65 -11.25
C VAL A 45 -1.59 -11.88 -11.21
N LEU A 46 -2.53 -11.91 -10.27
CA LEU A 46 -3.44 -13.04 -10.03
C LEU A 46 -4.78 -12.87 -10.78
N LEU A 47 -4.76 -12.28 -11.98
CA LEU A 47 -5.94 -12.04 -12.83
C LEU A 47 -5.97 -13.05 -13.98
N ASP A 48 -7.08 -13.79 -14.08
CA ASP A 48 -7.30 -14.81 -15.14
C ASP A 48 -8.13 -14.21 -16.28
N GLU A 49 -7.59 -14.22 -17.50
CA GLU A 49 -8.30 -13.68 -18.68
C GLU A 49 -9.65 -14.38 -18.94
N ARG A 50 -9.83 -15.62 -18.50
CA ARG A 50 -11.11 -16.34 -18.61
C ARG A 50 -12.23 -15.65 -17.80
N MET A 51 -11.89 -14.89 -16.75
CA MET A 51 -12.89 -14.14 -15.98
C MET A 51 -13.49 -12.98 -16.76
N LEU A 52 -12.84 -12.51 -17.84
CA LEU A 52 -13.38 -11.50 -18.74
C LEU A 52 -14.70 -11.93 -19.42
N GLU A 53 -14.98 -13.24 -19.50
CA GLU A 53 -16.29 -13.74 -19.95
C GLU A 53 -17.44 -13.35 -18.99
N THR A 54 -17.11 -12.97 -17.75
CA THR A 54 -18.07 -12.51 -16.74
C THR A 54 -17.56 -11.20 -16.12
N PRO A 55 -17.83 -10.03 -16.76
CA PRO A 55 -17.21 -8.76 -16.41
C PRO A 55 -17.32 -8.35 -14.94
N SER A 56 -18.45 -8.59 -14.28
CA SER A 56 -18.64 -8.27 -12.86
C SER A 56 -17.72 -9.08 -11.93
N ILE A 57 -17.41 -10.34 -12.27
CA ILE A 57 -16.45 -11.16 -11.54
C ILE A 57 -15.02 -10.68 -11.81
N ALA A 58 -14.72 -10.34 -13.07
CA ALA A 58 -13.44 -9.77 -13.46
C ALA A 58 -13.17 -8.45 -12.72
N LEU A 59 -14.16 -7.56 -12.62
CA LEU A 59 -14.07 -6.31 -11.89
C LEU A 59 -13.77 -6.52 -10.40
N GLN A 60 -14.47 -7.45 -9.75
CA GLN A 60 -14.19 -7.78 -8.34
C GLN A 60 -12.77 -8.33 -8.15
N SER A 61 -12.27 -9.10 -9.12
CA SER A 61 -10.90 -9.62 -9.08
C SER A 61 -9.87 -8.49 -9.22
N VAL A 62 -10.13 -7.49 -10.06
CA VAL A 62 -9.30 -6.28 -10.18
C VAL A 62 -9.26 -5.52 -8.86
N ILE A 63 -10.42 -5.29 -8.22
CA ILE A 63 -10.50 -4.61 -6.91
C ILE A 63 -9.64 -5.35 -5.88
N ASN A 64 -9.77 -6.67 -5.79
CA ASN A 64 -9.00 -7.48 -4.83
C ASN A 64 -7.49 -7.41 -5.08
N GLU A 65 -7.08 -7.40 -6.36
CA GLU A 65 -5.68 -7.33 -6.74
C GLU A 65 -5.09 -5.93 -6.49
N THR A 66 -5.89 -4.87 -6.69
CA THR A 66 -5.54 -3.49 -6.31
C THR A 66 -5.33 -3.38 -4.79
N ILE A 67 -6.21 -3.99 -3.98
CA ILE A 67 -6.05 -4.04 -2.53
C ILE A 67 -4.78 -4.78 -2.14
N ARG A 68 -4.46 -5.92 -2.80
CA ARG A 68 -3.22 -6.67 -2.56
C ARG A 68 -1.97 -5.83 -2.85
N MET A 69 -1.96 -5.08 -3.95
CA MET A 69 -0.89 -4.13 -4.27
C MET A 69 -0.76 -3.06 -3.19
N GLY A 70 -1.88 -2.50 -2.74
CA GLY A 70 -1.91 -1.52 -1.65
C GLY A 70 -1.38 -2.05 -0.32
N GLU A 71 -1.56 -3.34 -0.01
CA GLU A 71 -0.98 -3.96 1.20
C GLU A 71 0.54 -4.06 1.14
N ILE A 72 1.11 -4.33 -0.04
CA ILE A 72 2.57 -4.31 -0.22
C ILE A 72 3.10 -2.90 0.10
N VAL A 73 2.47 -1.86 -0.44
CA VAL A 73 2.86 -0.47 -0.18
C VAL A 73 2.68 -0.09 1.30
N ARG A 74 1.65 -0.63 1.98
CA ARG A 74 1.47 -0.46 3.44
C ARG A 74 2.65 -1.03 4.22
N GLU A 75 3.16 -2.19 3.81
CA GLU A 75 4.36 -2.80 4.41
C GLU A 75 5.60 -1.93 4.14
N SER A 76 5.79 -1.49 2.89
CA SER A 76 6.89 -0.60 2.49
C SER A 76 6.90 0.73 3.25
N LEU A 77 5.73 1.35 3.49
CA LEU A 77 5.60 2.56 4.31
C LEU A 77 6.06 2.34 5.76
N ASN A 78 5.76 1.18 6.35
CA ASN A 78 6.22 0.85 7.69
C ASN A 78 7.75 0.67 7.77
N VAL A 79 8.38 0.16 6.70
CA VAL A 79 9.84 0.09 6.58
C VAL A 79 10.42 1.49 6.36
N ALA A 80 9.89 2.26 5.40
CA ALA A 80 10.34 3.62 5.07
C ALA A 80 10.28 4.57 6.29
N ARG A 81 9.29 4.37 7.18
CA ARG A 81 9.18 5.12 8.44
C ARG A 81 10.45 5.11 9.28
N ASN A 82 11.18 4.01 9.27
CA ASN A 82 12.33 3.81 10.16
C ASN A 82 13.67 3.90 9.42
N VAL A 83 13.70 3.77 8.09
CA VAL A 83 14.94 3.61 7.32
C VAL A 83 15.91 4.78 7.46
N LEU A 84 15.41 6.01 7.62
CA LEU A 84 16.25 7.20 7.84
C LEU A 84 16.98 7.17 9.20
N HIS A 85 16.40 6.50 10.19
CA HIS A 85 17.03 6.33 11.52
C HIS A 85 17.95 5.12 11.54
N THR A 86 17.47 3.96 11.04
CA THR A 86 18.19 2.70 11.10
C THR A 86 19.36 2.68 10.12
N LYS A 87 19.18 3.36 8.96
CA LYS A 87 20.13 3.32 7.83
C LYS A 87 20.50 1.88 7.45
N SER A 88 19.51 0.98 7.52
CA SER A 88 19.67 -0.44 7.25
C SER A 88 19.75 -0.67 5.74
N GLU A 89 20.89 -1.21 5.27
CA GLU A 89 21.06 -1.59 3.85
C GLU A 89 20.03 -2.67 3.43
N GLU A 90 19.61 -3.52 4.35
CA GLU A 90 18.58 -4.54 4.10
C GLU A 90 17.21 -3.89 3.86
N ASP A 91 16.81 -2.90 4.70
CA ASP A 91 15.56 -2.17 4.55
C ASP A 91 15.56 -1.33 3.25
N ILE A 92 16.67 -0.70 2.91
CA ILE A 92 16.84 0.05 1.65
C ILE A 92 16.64 -0.87 0.45
N LYS A 93 17.28 -2.05 0.47
CA LYS A 93 17.13 -3.05 -0.59
C LYS A 93 15.70 -3.56 -0.70
N LEU A 94 15.04 -3.81 0.44
CA LEU A 94 13.65 -4.26 0.49
C LEU A 94 12.71 -3.22 -0.14
N LEU A 95 12.88 -1.94 0.15
CA LEU A 95 12.04 -0.87 -0.43
C LEU A 95 12.17 -0.80 -1.95
N LYS A 96 13.38 -0.96 -2.50
CA LYS A 96 13.60 -1.02 -3.95
C LYS A 96 13.00 -2.28 -4.59
N GLU A 97 13.12 -3.44 -3.92
CA GLU A 97 12.50 -4.68 -4.40
C GLU A 97 10.96 -4.61 -4.37
N ASP A 98 10.39 -3.99 -3.35
CA ASP A 98 8.94 -3.79 -3.23
C ASP A 98 8.40 -2.80 -4.30
N GLU A 99 9.13 -1.74 -4.62
CA GLU A 99 8.81 -0.80 -5.70
C GLU A 99 8.78 -1.53 -7.05
N ASP A 100 9.82 -2.26 -7.42
CA ASP A 100 9.88 -3.12 -8.60
C ASP A 100 8.69 -4.11 -8.69
N ILE A 101 8.21 -4.61 -7.56
CA ILE A 101 7.02 -5.49 -7.48
C ILE A 101 5.76 -4.71 -7.74
N VAL A 102 5.59 -3.55 -7.11
CA VAL A 102 4.41 -2.68 -7.25
C VAL A 102 4.26 -2.19 -8.68
N ASP A 103 5.35 -1.79 -9.34
CA ASP A 103 5.37 -1.38 -10.75
C ASP A 103 4.83 -2.49 -11.67
N ARG A 104 5.36 -3.72 -11.51
CA ARG A 104 4.88 -4.86 -12.31
C ARG A 104 3.41 -5.18 -12.05
N LEU A 105 2.96 -5.09 -10.81
CA LEU A 105 1.55 -5.29 -10.46
C LEU A 105 0.68 -4.18 -11.06
N CYS A 106 1.06 -2.92 -10.91
CA CYS A 106 0.34 -1.77 -11.46
C CYS A 106 0.18 -1.91 -12.98
N ALA A 107 1.26 -2.19 -13.71
CA ALA A 107 1.22 -2.38 -15.14
C ALA A 107 0.28 -3.54 -15.55
N GLY A 108 0.36 -4.68 -14.88
CA GLY A 108 -0.45 -5.85 -15.22
C GLY A 108 -1.92 -5.69 -14.86
N ILE A 109 -2.24 -5.06 -13.71
CA ILE A 109 -3.63 -4.76 -13.32
C ILE A 109 -4.23 -3.72 -14.27
N THR A 110 -3.46 -2.70 -14.65
CA THR A 110 -3.88 -1.67 -15.61
C THR A 110 -4.22 -2.29 -16.98
N ASP A 111 -3.34 -3.14 -17.53
CA ASP A 111 -3.59 -3.83 -18.81
C ASP A 111 -4.87 -4.67 -18.77
N TYR A 112 -5.08 -5.41 -17.68
CA TYR A 112 -6.30 -6.20 -17.49
C TYR A 112 -7.55 -5.31 -17.37
N THR A 113 -7.47 -4.21 -16.64
CA THR A 113 -8.57 -3.26 -16.44
C THR A 113 -8.96 -2.59 -17.77
N ILE A 114 -7.98 -2.25 -18.62
CA ILE A 114 -8.22 -1.73 -19.97
C ILE A 114 -8.96 -2.78 -20.84
N LYS A 115 -8.52 -4.05 -20.80
CA LYS A 115 -9.23 -5.13 -21.50
C LYS A 115 -10.66 -5.28 -21.01
N LEU A 116 -10.89 -5.21 -19.70
CA LEU A 116 -12.23 -5.27 -19.12
C LEU A 116 -13.11 -4.09 -19.57
N SER A 117 -12.57 -2.87 -19.58
CA SER A 117 -13.30 -1.67 -20.00
C SER A 117 -13.68 -1.67 -21.49
N ALA A 118 -12.97 -2.44 -22.33
CA ALA A 118 -13.28 -2.59 -23.74
C ALA A 118 -14.46 -3.56 -24.02
N LEU A 119 -14.95 -4.27 -22.99
CA LEU A 119 -16.09 -5.18 -23.11
C LEU A 119 -17.42 -4.41 -23.05
N GLN A 120 -18.53 -5.10 -23.34
CA GLN A 120 -19.88 -4.58 -23.13
C GLN A 120 -20.23 -4.66 -21.64
N ILE A 121 -19.85 -3.64 -20.88
CA ILE A 121 -20.12 -3.49 -19.46
C ILE A 121 -21.11 -2.33 -19.24
N SER A 122 -21.73 -2.28 -18.04
CA SER A 122 -22.65 -1.20 -17.69
C SER A 122 -21.89 0.12 -17.46
N GLU A 123 -22.61 1.24 -17.57
CA GLU A 123 -22.05 2.59 -17.28
C GLU A 123 -21.42 2.66 -15.88
N ARG A 124 -22.05 2.03 -14.90
CA ARG A 124 -21.51 1.96 -13.54
C ARG A 124 -20.18 1.21 -13.48
N GLU A 125 -20.05 0.08 -14.18
CA GLU A 125 -18.80 -0.69 -14.24
C GLU A 125 -17.72 0.11 -14.98
N HIS A 126 -18.06 0.88 -16.02
CA HIS A 126 -17.12 1.80 -16.68
C HIS A 126 -16.60 2.87 -15.73
N GLN A 127 -17.47 3.49 -14.94
CA GLN A 127 -17.07 4.46 -13.92
C GLN A 127 -16.15 3.80 -12.89
N THR A 128 -16.52 2.64 -12.37
CA THR A 128 -15.67 1.90 -11.41
C THR A 128 -14.30 1.56 -11.99
N THR A 129 -14.19 1.15 -13.26
CA THR A 129 -12.87 0.89 -13.87
C THR A 129 -12.03 2.15 -14.01
N ALA A 130 -12.63 3.31 -14.29
CA ALA A 130 -11.93 4.59 -14.33
C ALA A 130 -11.39 4.99 -12.93
N HIS A 131 -12.22 4.88 -11.89
CA HIS A 131 -11.79 5.11 -10.50
C HIS A 131 -10.67 4.15 -10.07
N LEU A 132 -10.76 2.87 -10.45
CA LEU A 132 -9.71 1.88 -10.16
C LEU A 132 -8.36 2.24 -10.78
N LEU A 133 -8.34 2.74 -12.03
CA LEU A 133 -7.11 3.17 -12.69
C LEU A 133 -6.47 4.36 -11.95
N GLN A 134 -7.27 5.27 -11.41
CA GLN A 134 -6.76 6.38 -10.61
C GLN A 134 -6.17 5.87 -9.28
N VAL A 135 -6.91 5.02 -8.56
CA VAL A 135 -6.42 4.42 -7.30
C VAL A 135 -5.14 3.62 -7.51
N LEU A 136 -5.02 2.86 -8.62
CA LEU A 136 -3.79 2.13 -8.96
C LEU A 136 -2.59 3.07 -9.12
N SER A 137 -2.79 4.18 -9.85
CA SER A 137 -1.74 5.18 -10.03
C SER A 137 -1.34 5.84 -8.72
N ASP A 138 -2.30 6.17 -7.84
CA ASP A 138 -2.01 6.78 -6.55
C ASP A 138 -1.27 5.82 -5.61
N ILE A 139 -1.59 4.51 -5.62
CA ILE A 139 -0.86 3.49 -4.84
C ILE A 139 0.58 3.33 -5.35
N GLU A 140 0.79 3.29 -6.67
CA GLU A 140 2.13 3.23 -7.29
C GLU A 140 2.96 4.45 -6.89
N ARG A 141 2.41 5.67 -6.96
CA ARG A 141 3.10 6.88 -6.53
C ARG A 141 3.53 6.85 -5.06
N VAL A 142 2.72 6.27 -4.18
CA VAL A 142 3.13 6.09 -2.78
C VAL A 142 4.34 5.16 -2.68
N SER A 143 4.42 4.10 -3.50
CA SER A 143 5.58 3.20 -3.57
C SER A 143 6.84 3.93 -4.04
N ASP A 144 6.74 4.72 -5.13
CA ASP A 144 7.84 5.57 -5.63
C ASP A 144 8.42 6.46 -4.53
N TYR A 145 7.56 7.08 -3.71
CA TYR A 145 8.04 7.93 -2.61
C TYR A 145 8.68 7.13 -1.47
N CYS A 146 8.27 5.87 -1.24
CA CYS A 146 8.99 4.99 -0.31
C CYS A 146 10.40 4.68 -0.80
N GLU A 147 10.57 4.43 -2.10
CA GLU A 147 11.89 4.25 -2.72
C GLU A 147 12.72 5.53 -2.59
N ASN A 148 12.18 6.71 -2.93
CA ASN A 148 12.88 7.99 -2.76
C ASN A 148 13.38 8.20 -1.32
N ILE A 149 12.59 7.82 -0.31
CA ILE A 149 13.03 7.87 1.10
C ILE A 149 14.22 6.93 1.34
N SER A 150 14.25 5.77 0.69
CA SER A 150 15.40 4.84 0.76
C SER A 150 16.67 5.44 0.14
N GLU A 151 16.56 6.17 -0.97
CA GLU A 151 17.68 6.89 -1.60
C GLU A 151 18.22 8.00 -0.71
N PHE A 152 17.34 8.67 0.05
CA PHE A 152 17.79 9.65 1.05
C PHE A 152 18.56 8.96 2.18
N ALA A 153 18.17 7.78 2.61
CA ALA A 153 18.92 7.00 3.60
C ALA A 153 20.31 6.58 3.04
N GLU A 154 20.41 6.16 1.76
CA GLU A 154 21.69 5.89 1.09
C GLU A 154 22.58 7.14 1.11
N THR A 155 22.03 8.29 0.72
CA THR A 155 22.76 9.57 0.74
C THR A 155 23.27 9.91 2.14
N MET A 156 22.46 9.66 3.17
CA MET A 156 22.87 9.89 4.56
C MET A 156 23.99 8.96 5.00
N ILE A 157 24.00 7.71 4.54
CA ILE A 157 25.09 6.74 4.79
C ILE A 157 26.38 7.20 4.10
N GLU A 158 26.31 7.45 2.80
CA GLU A 158 27.46 7.81 1.97
C GLU A 158 28.18 9.07 2.48
N LYS A 159 27.40 10.10 2.84
CA LYS A 159 27.89 11.39 3.29
C LYS A 159 28.07 11.49 4.80
N LYS A 160 27.74 10.43 5.56
CA LYS A 160 27.77 10.39 7.03
C LYS A 160 26.96 11.54 7.67
N LEU A 161 25.75 11.73 7.16
CA LEU A 161 24.83 12.76 7.61
C LEU A 161 23.90 12.22 8.70
N ASP A 162 23.55 13.08 9.66
CA ASP A 162 22.55 12.82 10.69
C ASP A 162 21.65 14.04 10.86
N PHE A 163 20.39 13.78 11.16
CA PHE A 163 19.49 14.82 11.62
C PHE A 163 19.68 15.05 13.12
N SER A 164 19.40 16.27 13.59
CA SER A 164 19.36 16.53 15.03
C SER A 164 18.16 15.82 15.67
N ASP A 165 18.25 15.52 16.99
CA ASP A 165 17.16 14.88 17.73
C ASP A 165 15.82 15.62 17.56
N VAL A 166 15.86 16.96 17.57
CA VAL A 166 14.67 17.79 17.35
C VAL A 166 14.10 17.63 15.94
N ALA A 167 14.95 17.50 14.91
CA ALA A 167 14.50 17.29 13.54
C ALA A 167 13.89 15.90 13.39
N ASN A 168 14.52 14.88 13.95
CA ASN A 168 14.02 13.50 13.97
C ASN A 168 12.64 13.42 14.64
N GLU A 169 12.49 13.94 15.88
CA GLU A 169 11.20 13.92 16.59
C GLU A 169 10.07 14.60 15.80
N GLN A 170 10.39 15.70 15.11
CA GLN A 170 9.42 16.42 14.30
C GLN A 170 9.02 15.65 13.04
N LEU A 171 10.00 15.08 12.35
CA LEU A 171 9.79 14.27 11.16
C LEU A 171 8.99 13.00 11.47
N ASP A 172 9.29 12.33 12.59
CA ASP A 172 8.58 11.14 13.04
C ASP A 172 7.07 11.38 13.23
N LYS A 173 6.72 12.55 13.78
CA LYS A 173 5.30 12.92 13.95
C LYS A 173 4.59 13.10 12.61
N MET A 174 5.25 13.71 11.64
CA MET A 174 4.71 13.90 10.29
C MET A 174 4.56 12.54 9.58
N ILE A 175 5.61 11.71 9.59
CA ILE A 175 5.59 10.37 8.98
C ILE A 175 4.50 9.51 9.63
N ALA A 176 4.36 9.52 10.96
CA ALA A 176 3.32 8.74 11.63
C ALA A 176 1.91 9.16 11.18
N SER A 177 1.65 10.47 11.02
CA SER A 177 0.35 10.96 10.53
C SER A 177 0.10 10.55 9.07
N THR A 178 1.14 10.55 8.23
CA THR A 178 1.07 10.13 6.82
C THR A 178 0.84 8.63 6.69
N VAL A 179 1.51 7.79 7.49
CA VAL A 179 1.26 6.34 7.53
C VAL A 179 -0.17 6.04 7.96
N ASP A 180 -0.68 6.75 8.97
CA ASP A 180 -2.08 6.64 9.39
C ASP A 180 -3.04 7.05 8.26
N SER A 181 -2.73 8.14 7.52
CA SER A 181 -3.51 8.63 6.38
C SER A 181 -3.65 7.54 5.31
N TYR A 182 -2.52 6.95 4.87
CA TYR A 182 -2.52 5.87 3.89
C TYR A 182 -3.28 4.62 4.38
N ASN A 183 -3.09 4.25 5.65
CA ASN A 183 -3.81 3.12 6.23
C ASN A 183 -5.33 3.34 6.19
N TYR A 184 -5.81 4.53 6.54
CA TYR A 184 -7.23 4.87 6.44
C TYR A 184 -7.71 4.90 4.98
N ALA A 185 -6.89 5.39 4.03
CA ALA A 185 -7.24 5.43 2.62
C ALA A 185 -7.44 4.02 2.03
N LEU A 186 -6.49 3.12 2.26
CA LEU A 186 -6.59 1.74 1.78
C LEU A 186 -7.75 0.98 2.46
N ASP A 187 -7.98 1.20 3.76
CA ASP A 187 -9.11 0.61 4.46
C ASP A 187 -10.45 1.22 4.00
N ALA A 188 -10.50 2.52 3.69
CA ALA A 188 -11.66 3.18 3.12
C ALA A 188 -12.01 2.58 1.74
N PHE A 189 -11.02 2.39 0.90
CA PHE A 189 -11.17 1.76 -0.42
C PHE A 189 -11.64 0.30 -0.31
N ARG A 190 -11.05 -0.49 0.59
CA ARG A 190 -11.42 -1.90 0.80
C ARG A 190 -12.85 -2.07 1.30
N GLU A 191 -13.29 -1.20 2.21
CA GLU A 191 -14.57 -1.33 2.92
C GLU A 191 -15.66 -0.41 2.34
N GLU A 192 -15.35 0.35 1.29
CA GLU A 192 -16.22 1.43 0.75
C GLU A 192 -16.70 2.39 1.86
N SER A 193 -15.79 2.74 2.79
CA SER A 193 -16.12 3.45 4.03
C SER A 193 -15.92 4.96 3.91
N THR A 194 -17.00 5.71 3.73
CA THR A 194 -17.00 7.18 3.77
C THR A 194 -16.44 7.74 5.08
N GLU A 195 -16.70 7.08 6.22
CA GLU A 195 -16.17 7.53 7.52
C GLU A 195 -14.63 7.51 7.54
N LYS A 196 -14.01 6.43 7.03
CA LYS A 196 -12.56 6.31 6.96
C LYS A 196 -11.96 7.30 5.94
N ALA A 197 -12.63 7.49 4.80
CA ALA A 197 -12.22 8.46 3.80
C ALA A 197 -12.18 9.90 4.35
N LEU A 198 -13.17 10.30 5.14
CA LEU A 198 -13.17 11.59 5.80
C LEU A 198 -12.03 11.76 6.82
N LYS A 199 -11.62 10.68 7.50
CA LYS A 199 -10.43 10.72 8.39
C LYS A 199 -9.14 10.98 7.62
N VAL A 200 -9.03 10.50 6.37
CA VAL A 200 -7.88 10.79 5.51
C VAL A 200 -7.78 12.28 5.23
N ILE A 201 -8.89 12.93 4.86
CA ILE A 201 -8.91 14.38 4.58
C ILE A 201 -8.46 15.19 5.81
N GLU A 202 -8.90 14.80 7.00
CA GLU A 202 -8.45 15.44 8.25
C GLU A 202 -6.95 15.24 8.48
N LYS A 203 -6.43 14.04 8.23
CA LYS A 203 -5.01 13.71 8.42
C LYS A 203 -4.10 14.43 7.43
N GLU A 204 -4.50 14.51 6.16
CA GLU A 204 -3.75 15.23 5.12
C GLU A 204 -3.63 16.72 5.47
N THR A 205 -4.71 17.38 5.88
CA THR A 205 -4.63 18.78 6.36
C THR A 205 -3.65 18.95 7.53
N GLN A 206 -3.56 17.96 8.43
CA GLN A 206 -2.57 17.98 9.53
C GLN A 206 -1.14 17.81 9.00
N VAL A 207 -0.93 16.98 7.97
CA VAL A 207 0.39 16.76 7.35
C VAL A 207 0.85 18.02 6.63
N ASP A 208 -0.02 18.73 5.91
CA ASP A 208 0.26 19.99 5.24
C ASP A 208 0.70 21.08 6.23
N ASP A 209 -0.05 21.25 7.32
CA ASP A 209 0.28 22.20 8.37
C ASP A 209 1.63 21.89 9.02
N LEU A 210 1.94 20.59 9.19
CA LEU A 210 3.23 20.13 9.71
C LEU A 210 4.35 20.44 8.71
N GLU A 211 4.17 20.16 7.42
CA GLU A 211 5.16 20.44 6.37
C GLU A 211 5.57 21.91 6.39
N ILE A 212 4.60 22.84 6.29
CA ILE A 212 4.83 24.29 6.31
C ILE A 212 5.58 24.69 7.58
N THR A 213 5.17 24.19 8.72
CA THR A 213 5.76 24.50 10.03
C THR A 213 7.19 24.00 10.12
N LEU A 214 7.45 22.73 9.75
CA LEU A 214 8.76 22.11 9.85
C LEU A 214 9.76 22.73 8.87
N ARG A 215 9.33 22.99 7.63
CA ARG A 215 10.10 23.72 6.62
C ARG A 215 10.51 25.10 7.15
N SER A 216 9.58 25.89 7.68
CA SER A 216 9.87 27.21 8.24
C SER A 216 10.87 27.15 9.40
N ARG A 217 10.69 26.21 10.32
CA ARG A 217 11.62 26.01 11.47
C ARG A 217 13.01 25.61 10.99
N HIS A 218 13.07 24.70 10.00
CA HIS A 218 14.34 24.24 9.45
C HIS A 218 15.10 25.38 8.75
N MET A 219 14.42 26.18 7.91
CA MET A 219 15.03 27.34 7.26
C MET A 219 15.59 28.34 8.26
N LYS A 220 14.94 28.55 9.42
CA LYS A 220 15.46 29.40 10.48
C LYS A 220 16.73 28.85 11.14
N ARG A 221 16.84 27.52 11.30
CA ARG A 221 18.08 26.86 11.82
C ARG A 221 19.22 26.96 10.81
N LEU A 222 18.94 26.74 9.51
CA LEU A 222 19.92 26.91 8.44
C LEU A 222 20.48 28.34 8.42
N ALA A 223 19.63 29.37 8.49
CA ALA A 223 20.03 30.77 8.48
C ALA A 223 20.92 31.15 9.68
N LYS A 224 20.83 30.41 10.78
CA LYS A 224 21.66 30.60 11.97
C LYS A 224 22.91 29.71 12.02
N ASN A 225 23.16 28.90 10.98
CA ASN A 225 24.21 27.87 10.96
C ASN A 225 24.09 26.85 12.10
N GLU A 226 22.87 26.55 12.56
CA GLU A 226 22.58 25.59 13.63
C GLU A 226 22.46 24.13 13.11
N CYS A 227 22.58 23.88 11.80
CA CYS A 227 22.51 22.56 11.19
C CYS A 227 23.42 22.43 9.97
N ASN A 228 23.80 21.21 9.63
CA ASN A 228 24.54 20.89 8.42
C ASN A 228 23.69 21.16 7.19
N THR A 229 24.22 21.88 6.20
CA THR A 229 23.48 22.27 4.98
C THR A 229 23.07 21.07 4.14
N GLU A 230 23.94 20.05 3.98
CA GLU A 230 23.64 18.85 3.17
C GLU A 230 22.54 17.99 3.86
N ALA A 231 22.65 17.80 5.18
CA ALA A 231 21.59 17.15 5.95
C ALA A 231 20.28 17.95 5.88
N GLY A 232 20.38 19.28 5.80
CA GLY A 232 19.25 20.17 5.65
C GLY A 232 18.51 20.00 4.35
N VAL A 233 19.21 19.77 3.24
CA VAL A 233 18.58 19.46 1.93
C VAL A 233 17.83 18.15 2.01
N VAL A 234 18.47 17.07 2.49
CA VAL A 234 17.83 15.76 2.66
C VAL A 234 16.58 15.85 3.54
N PHE A 235 16.62 16.63 4.63
CA PHE A 235 15.46 16.86 5.49
C PHE A 235 14.29 17.53 4.74
N LEU A 236 14.56 18.56 3.94
CA LEU A 236 13.53 19.25 3.17
C LEU A 236 12.95 18.36 2.08
N ASP A 237 13.76 17.59 1.39
CA ASP A 237 13.31 16.64 0.37
C ASP A 237 12.46 15.51 0.99
N THR A 238 12.83 15.05 2.19
CA THR A 238 12.01 14.09 2.95
C THR A 238 10.64 14.67 3.32
N LEU A 239 10.56 15.95 3.76
CA LEU A 239 9.28 16.60 4.05
C LEU A 239 8.36 16.59 2.82
N VAL A 240 8.91 16.92 1.63
CA VAL A 240 8.16 16.89 0.37
C VAL A 240 7.64 15.49 0.06
N CYS A 241 8.49 14.45 0.16
CA CYS A 241 8.05 13.09 -0.11
C CYS A 241 6.93 12.64 0.85
N VAL A 242 7.05 12.96 2.13
CA VAL A 242 6.06 12.59 3.14
C VAL A 242 4.72 13.31 2.92
N GLU A 243 4.74 14.57 2.50
CA GLU A 243 3.54 15.33 2.12
C GLU A 243 2.90 14.71 0.88
N ARG A 244 3.68 14.40 -0.18
CA ARG A 244 3.17 13.76 -1.40
C ARG A 244 2.52 12.41 -1.15
N ILE A 245 3.06 11.59 -0.26
CA ILE A 245 2.42 10.34 0.16
C ILE A 245 1.03 10.62 0.75
N SER A 246 0.89 11.67 1.55
CA SER A 246 -0.41 12.06 2.14
C SER A 246 -1.38 12.58 1.09
N ASP A 247 -0.92 13.35 0.10
CA ASP A 247 -1.71 13.80 -1.06
C ASP A 247 -2.30 12.61 -1.83
N HIS A 248 -1.47 11.60 -2.15
CA HIS A 248 -1.95 10.41 -2.86
C HIS A 248 -2.90 9.57 -2.01
N ALA A 249 -2.69 9.48 -0.70
CA ALA A 249 -3.65 8.85 0.19
C ALA A 249 -5.01 9.60 0.18
N ARG A 250 -5.00 10.94 0.13
CA ARG A 250 -6.20 11.76 -0.03
C ARG A 250 -6.90 11.47 -1.36
N ASN A 251 -6.18 11.41 -2.48
CA ASN A 251 -6.76 11.08 -3.77
C ASN A 251 -7.51 9.75 -3.73
N ILE A 252 -6.91 8.70 -3.15
CA ILE A 252 -7.58 7.40 -2.96
C ILE A 252 -8.87 7.56 -2.15
N ALA A 253 -8.87 8.37 -1.10
CA ALA A 253 -10.06 8.61 -0.29
C ALA A 253 -11.14 9.40 -1.04
N GLU A 254 -10.77 10.37 -1.87
CA GLU A 254 -11.70 11.15 -2.71
C GLU A 254 -12.42 10.26 -3.72
N GLU A 255 -11.76 9.24 -4.28
CA GLU A 255 -12.40 8.26 -5.15
C GLU A 255 -13.50 7.46 -4.39
N VAL A 256 -13.30 7.17 -3.11
CA VAL A 256 -14.33 6.53 -2.25
C VAL A 256 -15.49 7.46 -1.93
N LEU A 257 -15.23 8.76 -1.83
CA LEU A 257 -16.26 9.77 -1.60
C LEU A 257 -17.07 10.10 -2.88
N GLY A 258 -16.58 9.72 -4.05
CA GLY A 258 -17.22 10.01 -5.34
C GLY A 258 -17.04 11.47 -5.78
N ASN A 259 -15.96 12.11 -5.39
CA ASN A 259 -15.59 13.50 -5.72
C ASN A 259 -14.52 13.54 -6.81
#